data_c7c2074ccd1dc635b9364356590aba12
#
_entry.id   c7c2074ccd1dc635b9364356590aba12
#
_cell.length_a   1.000
_cell.length_b   1.000
_cell.length_c   1.000
_cell.angle_alpha   90.00
_cell.angle_beta   90.00
_cell.angle_gamma   90.00
#
_symmetry.space_group_name_H-M   'P 1'
#
loop_
_entity.id
_entity.type
_entity.pdbx_description
1 polymer ?
#
loop_
_entity_poly.entity_id
_entity_poly.type
_entity_poly.pdbx_seq_one_letter_code
_entity_poly.pdbx_strand_id
1 'polypeptide(L)'
;ENIKVMEALKKKEFEKVLEELLGEGRLSYVELYRCRNFLKIAKRADEMIASNQERQPEMEVEENVDQTTFSFDWLMRFFDAVGNISNENLQQLWGKVLANEIVKPKACSLRTLEMIRNMSSEEANIFSDLCRYVMQSGDIYYIDAAGFFCEEDGDEECREFIRNRGLSYERHIVPLLEAGALSQDHDLALYISK
;
A
#
# COMPACT_ATOMS: atom_id res chain seq x y z
N GLU A 1 1.60 22.06 1.31
CA GLU A 1 2.75 21.97 0.37
C GLU A 1 2.71 20.66 -0.44
N ASN A 2 2.39 19.51 0.18
CA ASN A 2 2.24 18.22 -0.49
C ASN A 2 1.14 18.24 -1.57
N ILE A 3 0.01 18.91 -1.30
CA ILE A 3 -1.07 19.11 -2.28
C ILE A 3 -0.57 19.89 -3.51
N LYS A 4 0.28 20.91 -3.31
CA LYS A 4 0.87 21.68 -4.42
C LYS A 4 1.82 20.85 -5.28
N VAL A 5 2.59 19.93 -4.68
CA VAL A 5 3.44 18.98 -5.42
C VAL A 5 2.57 18.06 -6.27
N MET A 6 1.48 17.53 -5.71
CA MET A 6 0.52 16.69 -6.45
C MET A 6 -0.18 17.46 -7.57
N GLU A 7 -0.57 18.72 -7.34
CA GLU A 7 -1.14 19.58 -8.37
C GLU A 7 -0.16 19.87 -9.52
N ALA A 8 1.12 20.05 -9.20
CA ALA A 8 2.17 20.22 -10.22
C ALA A 8 2.36 18.95 -11.06
N LEU A 9 2.27 17.76 -10.44
CA LEU A 9 2.36 16.47 -11.13
C LEU A 9 1.13 16.16 -12.00
N LYS A 10 -0.04 16.73 -11.70
CA LYS A 10 -1.29 16.56 -12.47
C LYS A 10 -1.34 17.33 -13.79
N LYS A 11 -0.48 18.32 -13.97
CA LYS A 11 -0.55 19.19 -15.17
C LYS A 11 -0.13 18.40 -16.41
N LYS A 12 -0.95 18.42 -17.47
CA LYS A 12 -0.61 17.94 -18.81
C LYS A 12 0.75 18.49 -19.31
N GLU A 13 1.17 19.63 -18.78
CA GLU A 13 2.46 20.25 -18.99
C GLU A 13 3.63 19.36 -18.57
N PHE A 14 3.48 18.54 -17.51
CA PHE A 14 4.56 17.67 -17.05
C PHE A 14 4.85 16.54 -18.06
N GLU A 15 3.81 15.90 -18.61
CA GLU A 15 4.01 14.90 -19.67
C GLU A 15 4.69 15.50 -20.90
N LYS A 16 4.29 16.73 -21.28
CA LYS A 16 4.90 17.45 -22.40
C LYS A 16 6.38 17.75 -22.15
N VAL A 17 6.73 18.19 -20.94
CA VAL A 17 8.12 18.40 -20.54
C VAL A 17 8.94 17.10 -20.60
N LEU A 18 8.37 15.97 -20.17
CA LEU A 18 9.04 14.67 -20.25
C LEU A 18 9.33 14.27 -21.71
N GLU A 19 8.39 14.52 -22.63
CA GLU A 19 8.56 14.23 -24.05
C GLU A 19 9.60 15.15 -24.70
N GLU A 20 9.64 16.43 -24.33
CA GLU A 20 10.66 17.38 -24.76
C GLU A 20 12.06 16.96 -24.29
N LEU A 21 12.20 16.59 -23.01
CA LEU A 21 13.47 16.11 -22.44
C LEU A 21 13.96 14.81 -23.10
N LEU A 22 13.03 13.92 -23.46
CA LEU A 22 13.35 12.72 -24.22
C LEU A 22 13.87 13.07 -25.62
N GLY A 23 13.18 13.99 -26.32
CA GLY A 23 13.58 14.46 -27.64
C GLY A 23 14.94 15.15 -27.67
N GLU A 24 15.31 15.82 -26.58
CA GLU A 24 16.63 16.46 -26.39
C GLU A 24 17.73 15.45 -25.95
N GLY A 25 17.39 14.17 -25.73
CA GLY A 25 18.32 13.16 -25.22
C GLY A 25 18.74 13.37 -23.77
N ARG A 26 18.00 14.20 -23.01
CA ARG A 26 18.23 14.50 -21.58
C ARG A 26 17.50 13.53 -20.65
N LEU A 27 16.59 12.74 -21.19
CA LEU A 27 15.85 11.69 -20.49
C LEU A 27 15.92 10.41 -21.32
N SER A 28 16.17 9.27 -20.67
CA SER A 28 16.12 7.97 -21.33
C SER A 28 14.68 7.44 -21.40
N TYR A 29 14.41 6.49 -22.29
CA TYR A 29 13.12 5.79 -22.35
C TYR A 29 12.76 5.07 -21.04
N VAL A 30 13.75 4.56 -20.31
CA VAL A 30 13.55 3.89 -19.01
C VAL A 30 13.09 4.92 -17.97
N GLU A 31 13.72 6.08 -17.91
CA GLU A 31 13.33 7.16 -17.00
C GLU A 31 11.94 7.69 -17.33
N LEU A 32 11.63 7.89 -18.61
CA LEU A 32 10.29 8.28 -19.06
C LEU A 32 9.24 7.26 -18.61
N TYR A 33 9.53 5.95 -18.78
CA TYR A 33 8.64 4.89 -18.34
C TYR A 33 8.42 4.91 -16.83
N ARG A 34 9.47 5.07 -16.03
CA ARG A 34 9.40 5.19 -14.57
C ARG A 34 8.57 6.41 -14.13
N CYS A 35 8.78 7.56 -14.75
CA CYS A 35 8.00 8.76 -14.49
C CYS A 35 6.51 8.55 -14.82
N ARG A 36 6.18 7.91 -15.94
CA ARG A 36 4.80 7.60 -16.31
C ARG A 36 4.11 6.65 -15.32
N ASN A 37 4.81 5.64 -14.82
CA ASN A 37 4.27 4.75 -13.79
C ASN A 37 4.00 5.51 -12.49
N PHE A 38 4.93 6.35 -12.05
CA PHE A 38 4.74 7.20 -10.89
C PHE A 38 3.51 8.12 -11.06
N LEU A 39 3.34 8.77 -12.20
CA LEU A 39 2.20 9.64 -12.48
C LEU A 39 0.86 8.90 -12.44
N LYS A 40 0.80 7.66 -12.97
CA LYS A 40 -0.40 6.82 -12.88
C LYS A 40 -0.79 6.52 -11.44
N ILE A 41 0.20 6.18 -10.61
CA ILE A 41 0.00 5.89 -9.20
C ILE A 41 -0.41 7.15 -8.43
N ALA A 42 0.22 8.28 -8.70
CA ALA A 42 -0.14 9.57 -8.13
C ALA A 42 -1.58 9.97 -8.46
N LYS A 43 -2.02 9.76 -9.71
CA LYS A 43 -3.41 9.99 -10.11
C LYS A 43 -4.39 9.10 -9.35
N ARG A 44 -4.06 7.82 -9.17
CA ARG A 44 -4.90 6.89 -8.38
C ARG A 44 -5.01 7.33 -6.91
N ALA A 45 -3.90 7.77 -6.31
CA ALA A 45 -3.91 8.30 -4.96
C ALA A 45 -4.85 9.50 -4.81
N ASP A 46 -4.81 10.40 -5.77
CA ASP A 46 -5.68 11.57 -5.82
C ASP A 46 -7.17 11.23 -5.92
N GLU A 47 -7.51 10.30 -6.82
CA GLU A 47 -8.88 9.80 -6.97
C GLU A 47 -9.39 9.17 -5.66
N MET A 48 -8.53 8.46 -4.92
CA MET A 48 -8.87 7.86 -3.63
C MET A 48 -9.09 8.91 -2.55
N ILE A 49 -8.24 9.94 -2.48
CA ILE A 49 -8.41 11.04 -1.52
C ILE A 49 -9.73 11.76 -1.78
N ALA A 50 -10.01 12.11 -3.04
CA ALA A 50 -11.25 12.78 -3.42
C ALA A 50 -12.48 11.95 -3.04
N SER A 51 -12.49 10.64 -3.36
CA SER A 51 -13.61 9.74 -3.04
C SER A 51 -13.83 9.55 -1.53
N ASN A 52 -12.78 9.60 -0.72
CA ASN A 52 -12.88 9.50 0.73
C ASN A 52 -13.43 10.79 1.35
N GLN A 53 -13.06 11.96 0.83
CA GLN A 53 -13.59 13.24 1.26
C GLN A 53 -15.10 13.37 0.98
N GLU A 54 -15.57 12.82 -0.16
CA GLU A 54 -17.01 12.80 -0.47
C GLU A 54 -17.82 11.89 0.48
N ARG A 55 -17.21 10.81 0.99
CA ARG A 55 -17.87 9.85 1.89
C ARG A 55 -17.88 10.28 3.35
N GLN A 56 -16.92 11.07 3.78
CA GLN A 56 -16.75 11.54 5.16
C GLN A 56 -16.44 13.05 5.19
N PRO A 57 -17.42 13.92 4.89
CA PRO A 57 -17.19 15.36 4.87
C PRO A 57 -16.86 15.95 6.26
N GLU A 58 -17.12 15.22 7.36
CA GLU A 58 -16.85 15.64 8.73
C GLU A 58 -15.44 15.27 9.24
N MET A 59 -14.61 14.57 8.46
CA MET A 59 -13.20 14.47 8.77
C MET A 59 -12.55 15.83 8.44
N GLU A 60 -12.68 16.77 9.37
CA GLU A 60 -11.83 17.96 9.38
C GLU A 60 -10.38 17.47 9.30
N VAL A 61 -9.72 17.81 8.20
CA VAL A 61 -8.26 17.77 8.15
C VAL A 61 -7.86 18.70 9.29
N GLU A 62 -7.37 18.16 10.41
CA GLU A 62 -6.91 18.96 11.54
C GLU A 62 -5.98 20.04 10.99
N GLU A 63 -6.41 21.29 11.00
CA GLU A 63 -5.63 22.45 10.53
C GLU A 63 -4.33 22.64 11.31
N ASN A 64 -4.11 21.87 12.36
CA ASN A 64 -2.96 21.89 13.25
C ASN A 64 -1.95 20.76 13.03
N VAL A 65 -1.99 20.05 11.93
CA VAL A 65 -0.85 19.22 11.56
C VAL A 65 0.28 20.17 11.21
N ASP A 66 1.20 20.33 12.15
CA ASP A 66 2.55 20.88 11.93
C ASP A 66 2.97 20.43 10.52
N GLN A 67 3.17 21.37 9.59
CA GLN A 67 3.33 21.13 8.13
C GLN A 67 4.49 20.17 7.87
N THR A 68 4.33 18.91 8.23
CA THR A 68 5.28 17.85 7.95
C THR A 68 5.13 17.48 6.49
N THR A 69 5.87 18.23 5.66
CA THR A 69 6.23 17.84 4.31
C THR A 69 6.70 16.41 4.28
N PHE A 70 6.42 15.67 3.21
CA PHE A 70 7.08 14.39 2.94
C PHE A 70 8.57 14.51 3.24
N SER A 71 9.12 13.51 3.94
CA SER A 71 10.55 13.35 3.92
C SER A 71 10.98 13.15 2.46
N PHE A 72 11.94 13.92 2.00
CA PHE A 72 12.49 13.77 0.65
C PHE A 72 13.02 12.34 0.44
N ASP A 73 13.64 11.76 1.46
CA ASP A 73 14.10 10.37 1.44
C ASP A 73 12.96 9.38 1.24
N TRP A 74 11.81 9.60 1.88
CA TRP A 74 10.62 8.78 1.69
C TRP A 74 10.11 8.86 0.24
N LEU A 75 10.01 10.08 -0.29
CA LEU A 75 9.54 10.30 -1.67
C LEU A 75 10.46 9.65 -2.70
N MET A 76 11.78 9.77 -2.52
CA MET A 76 12.75 9.14 -3.41
C MET A 76 12.67 7.62 -3.39
N ARG A 77 12.56 7.01 -2.19
CA ARG A 77 12.37 5.57 -2.07
C ARG A 77 11.03 5.10 -2.65
N PHE A 78 9.98 5.87 -2.43
CA PHE A 78 8.68 5.61 -3.05
C PHE A 78 8.80 5.65 -4.58
N PHE A 79 9.38 6.69 -5.16
CA PHE A 79 9.60 6.81 -6.60
C PHE A 79 10.40 5.62 -7.17
N ASP A 80 11.47 5.21 -6.48
CA ASP A 80 12.27 4.06 -6.88
C ASP A 80 11.48 2.74 -6.81
N ALA A 81 10.63 2.58 -5.81
CA ALA A 81 9.80 1.40 -5.66
C ALA A 81 8.76 1.28 -6.79
N VAL A 82 8.09 2.39 -7.13
CA VAL A 82 6.96 2.36 -8.07
C VAL A 82 7.35 2.48 -9.54
N GLY A 83 8.57 2.94 -9.84
CA GLY A 83 8.99 3.26 -11.20
C GLY A 83 8.87 2.10 -12.19
N ASN A 84 9.05 0.87 -11.75
CA ASN A 84 9.00 -0.33 -12.61
C ASN A 84 7.68 -1.12 -12.50
N ILE A 85 6.67 -0.61 -11.79
CA ILE A 85 5.42 -1.31 -11.56
C ILE A 85 4.44 -1.05 -12.69
N SER A 86 4.14 -2.08 -13.48
CA SER A 86 3.15 -2.05 -14.57
C SER A 86 1.83 -2.76 -14.22
N ASN A 87 1.85 -3.65 -13.23
CA ASN A 87 0.66 -4.38 -12.78
C ASN A 87 -0.35 -3.44 -12.13
N GLU A 88 -1.61 -3.48 -12.58
CA GLU A 88 -2.65 -2.55 -12.13
C GLU A 88 -3.03 -2.73 -10.66
N ASN A 89 -3.06 -3.97 -10.15
CA ASN A 89 -3.38 -4.24 -8.75
C ASN A 89 -2.29 -3.67 -7.83
N LEU A 90 -1.02 -3.86 -8.20
CA LEU A 90 0.09 -3.24 -7.48
C LEU A 90 0.04 -1.71 -7.57
N GLN A 91 -0.28 -1.14 -8.74
CA GLN A 91 -0.45 0.31 -8.87
C GLN A 91 -1.59 0.84 -7.97
N GLN A 92 -2.67 0.06 -7.78
CA GLN A 92 -3.73 0.41 -6.83
C GLN A 92 -3.26 0.37 -5.38
N LEU A 93 -2.51 -0.67 -4.99
CA LEU A 93 -1.93 -0.79 -3.65
C LEU A 93 -1.00 0.40 -3.37
N TRP A 94 -0.08 0.70 -4.28
CA TRP A 94 0.82 1.84 -4.14
C TRP A 94 0.10 3.19 -4.14
N GLY A 95 -1.00 3.31 -4.88
CA GLY A 95 -1.90 4.47 -4.82
C GLY A 95 -2.49 4.69 -3.42
N LYS A 96 -2.91 3.60 -2.76
CA LYS A 96 -3.41 3.65 -1.35
C LYS A 96 -2.30 4.07 -0.38
N VAL A 97 -1.09 3.54 -0.55
CA VAL A 97 0.08 3.91 0.27
C VAL A 97 0.37 5.40 0.16
N LEU A 98 0.41 5.92 -1.07
CA LEU A 98 0.65 7.35 -1.31
C LEU A 98 -0.49 8.23 -0.77
N ALA A 99 -1.75 7.84 -1.02
CA ALA A 99 -2.92 8.56 -0.51
C ALA A 99 -2.89 8.67 1.02
N ASN A 100 -2.58 7.56 1.70
CA ASN A 100 -2.49 7.52 3.16
C ASN A 100 -1.36 8.41 3.68
N GLU A 101 -0.18 8.39 3.06
CA GLU A 101 0.95 9.24 3.45
C GLU A 101 0.68 10.74 3.21
N ILE A 102 -0.12 11.08 2.16
CA ILE A 102 -0.54 12.46 1.89
C ILE A 102 -1.49 12.96 2.99
N VAL A 103 -2.48 12.14 3.36
CA VAL A 103 -3.49 12.50 4.36
C VAL A 103 -2.89 12.49 5.76
N LYS A 104 -2.05 11.50 6.06
CA LYS A 104 -1.40 11.32 7.36
C LYS A 104 0.10 11.12 7.17
N PRO A 105 0.91 12.19 7.17
CA PRO A 105 2.36 12.09 7.03
C PRO A 105 2.99 11.17 8.08
N LYS A 106 3.97 10.36 7.66
CA LYS A 106 4.63 9.30 8.45
C LYS A 106 3.74 8.08 8.77
N ALA A 107 2.62 7.92 8.07
CA ALA A 107 1.78 6.74 8.21
C ALA A 107 2.45 5.47 7.67
N CYS A 108 3.32 5.62 6.67
CA CYS A 108 4.04 4.51 6.05
C CYS A 108 5.55 4.63 6.29
N SER A 109 6.11 3.68 7.02
CA SER A 109 7.55 3.65 7.28
C SER A 109 8.35 3.25 6.04
N LEU A 110 9.65 3.60 6.00
CA LEU A 110 10.54 3.13 4.94
C LEU A 110 10.63 1.59 4.89
N ARG A 111 10.55 0.93 6.04
CA ARG A 111 10.51 -0.54 6.11
C ARG A 111 9.26 -1.10 5.44
N THR A 112 8.11 -0.47 5.64
CA THR A 112 6.85 -0.85 4.98
C THR A 112 6.94 -0.68 3.46
N LEU A 113 7.59 0.39 2.97
CA LEU A 113 7.83 0.56 1.53
C LEU A 113 8.68 -0.59 0.94
N GLU A 114 9.77 -0.97 1.62
CA GLU A 114 10.64 -2.07 1.17
C GLU A 114 9.90 -3.42 1.21
N MET A 115 9.09 -3.66 2.23
CA MET A 115 8.26 -4.86 2.31
C MET A 115 7.29 -4.96 1.11
N ILE A 116 6.51 -3.91 0.84
CA ILE A 116 5.56 -3.88 -0.28
C ILE A 116 6.30 -3.99 -1.62
N ARG A 117 7.46 -3.36 -1.75
CA ARG A 117 8.30 -3.43 -2.95
C ARG A 117 8.73 -4.85 -3.30
N ASN A 118 9.01 -5.66 -2.28
CA ASN A 118 9.47 -7.04 -2.43
C ASN A 118 8.33 -8.04 -2.60
N MET A 119 7.07 -7.63 -2.40
CA MET A 119 5.91 -8.47 -2.64
C MET A 119 5.71 -8.74 -4.12
N SER A 120 5.43 -9.98 -4.46
CA SER A 120 4.87 -10.36 -5.75
C SER A 120 3.43 -9.86 -5.89
N SER A 121 2.90 -9.85 -7.11
CA SER A 121 1.49 -9.51 -7.35
C SER A 121 0.54 -10.48 -6.66
N GLU A 122 0.92 -11.76 -6.52
CA GLU A 122 0.13 -12.78 -5.85
C GLU A 122 0.08 -12.53 -4.34
N GLU A 123 1.22 -12.29 -3.71
CA GLU A 123 1.32 -11.93 -2.28
C GLU A 123 0.54 -10.66 -1.94
N ALA A 124 0.63 -9.64 -2.80
CA ALA A 124 -0.12 -8.39 -2.60
C ALA A 124 -1.65 -8.61 -2.69
N ASN A 125 -2.12 -9.49 -3.58
CA ASN A 125 -3.54 -9.86 -3.66
C ASN A 125 -3.97 -10.65 -2.42
N ILE A 126 -3.19 -11.65 -1.99
CA ILE A 126 -3.42 -12.43 -0.78
C ILE A 126 -3.51 -11.50 0.44
N PHE A 127 -2.55 -10.59 0.58
CA PHE A 127 -2.54 -9.60 1.68
C PHE A 127 -3.78 -8.71 1.65
N SER A 128 -4.16 -8.21 0.48
CA SER A 128 -5.34 -7.37 0.32
C SER A 128 -6.64 -8.11 0.69
N ASP A 129 -6.73 -9.39 0.37
CA ASP A 129 -7.88 -10.22 0.73
C ASP A 129 -7.91 -10.52 2.22
N LEU A 130 -6.79 -10.83 2.83
CA LEU A 130 -6.68 -11.07 4.27
C LEU A 130 -6.97 -9.81 5.11
N CYS A 131 -6.66 -8.62 4.61
CA CYS A 131 -6.97 -7.35 5.29
C CYS A 131 -8.47 -7.16 5.58
N ARG A 132 -9.36 -7.90 4.91
CA ARG A 132 -10.80 -7.88 5.19
C ARG A 132 -11.17 -8.58 6.50
N TYR A 133 -10.29 -9.40 7.03
CA TYR A 133 -10.47 -10.20 8.26
C TYR A 133 -9.64 -9.69 9.42
N VAL A 134 -9.00 -8.52 9.23
CA VAL A 134 -8.19 -7.90 10.27
C VAL A 134 -9.08 -7.39 11.40
N MET A 135 -8.73 -7.77 12.60
CA MET A 135 -9.28 -7.24 13.84
C MET A 135 -8.32 -6.23 14.45
N GLN A 136 -8.85 -5.32 15.23
CA GLN A 136 -8.06 -4.31 15.94
C GLN A 136 -8.32 -4.40 17.44
N SER A 137 -7.24 -4.43 18.21
CA SER A 137 -7.28 -4.29 19.67
C SER A 137 -6.25 -3.24 20.10
N GLY A 138 -6.73 -2.07 20.52
CA GLY A 138 -5.85 -0.91 20.77
C GLY A 138 -5.09 -0.51 19.50
N ASP A 139 -3.75 -0.48 19.58
CA ASP A 139 -2.86 -0.17 18.45
C ASP A 139 -2.39 -1.40 17.67
N ILE A 140 -2.90 -2.57 17.99
CA ILE A 140 -2.49 -3.85 17.39
C ILE A 140 -3.52 -4.26 16.35
N TYR A 141 -3.07 -4.61 15.15
CA TYR A 141 -3.86 -5.19 14.08
C TYR A 141 -3.46 -6.66 13.95
N TYR A 142 -4.43 -7.56 14.00
CA TYR A 142 -4.19 -9.00 13.96
C TYR A 142 -5.28 -9.74 13.18
N ILE A 143 -4.94 -10.94 12.75
CA ILE A 143 -5.87 -11.92 12.16
C ILE A 143 -5.93 -13.09 13.10
N ASP A 144 -7.13 -13.51 13.47
CA ASP A 144 -7.30 -14.73 14.25
C ASP A 144 -6.86 -15.94 13.42
N ALA A 145 -5.81 -16.59 13.90
CA ALA A 145 -5.20 -17.71 13.21
C ALA A 145 -5.66 -19.06 13.74
N ALA A 146 -6.48 -19.10 14.79
CA ALA A 146 -6.91 -20.35 15.42
C ALA A 146 -7.50 -21.34 14.41
N GLY A 147 -8.31 -20.88 13.47
CA GLY A 147 -8.87 -21.71 12.43
C GLY A 147 -7.89 -22.26 11.39
N PHE A 148 -6.67 -21.67 11.27
CA PHE A 148 -5.63 -22.18 10.37
C PHE A 148 -4.76 -23.26 11.00
N PHE A 149 -4.63 -23.29 12.34
CA PHE A 149 -3.71 -24.16 13.04
C PHE A 149 -4.39 -25.34 13.74
N CYS A 150 -5.70 -25.28 13.99
CA CYS A 150 -6.40 -26.30 14.74
C CYS A 150 -6.94 -27.39 13.82
N GLU A 151 -6.15 -28.43 13.55
CA GLU A 151 -6.62 -29.61 12.82
C GLU A 151 -7.45 -30.52 13.77
N GLU A 152 -7.16 -30.60 15.09
CA GLU A 152 -7.80 -31.52 16.03
C GLU A 152 -8.65 -30.86 17.12
N ASP A 153 -8.30 -29.66 17.62
CA ASP A 153 -8.95 -29.02 18.79
C ASP A 153 -9.60 -27.65 18.50
N GLY A 154 -9.62 -27.21 17.23
CA GLY A 154 -10.16 -25.91 16.88
C GLY A 154 -11.67 -25.87 16.76
N ASP A 155 -12.26 -24.71 17.01
CA ASP A 155 -13.67 -24.45 16.82
C ASP A 155 -14.08 -24.77 15.36
N GLU A 156 -15.05 -25.69 15.21
CA GLU A 156 -15.55 -26.10 13.89
C GLU A 156 -16.06 -24.90 13.08
N GLU A 157 -16.63 -23.89 13.73
CA GLU A 157 -17.10 -22.66 13.08
C GLU A 157 -15.94 -21.89 12.44
N CYS A 158 -14.79 -21.77 13.11
CA CYS A 158 -13.59 -21.13 12.56
C CYS A 158 -13.03 -21.92 11.38
N ARG A 159 -12.96 -23.24 11.47
CA ARG A 159 -12.51 -24.11 10.38
C ARG A 159 -13.42 -24.02 9.15
N GLU A 160 -14.73 -24.05 9.39
CA GLU A 160 -15.72 -23.91 8.32
C GLU A 160 -15.64 -22.51 7.68
N PHE A 161 -15.44 -21.46 8.46
CA PHE A 161 -15.24 -20.10 7.97
C PHE A 161 -14.04 -19.99 7.02
N ILE A 162 -12.90 -20.56 7.41
CA ILE A 162 -11.67 -20.54 6.59
C ILE A 162 -11.84 -21.38 5.33
N ARG A 163 -12.39 -22.59 5.48
CA ARG A 163 -12.64 -23.51 4.37
C ARG A 163 -13.61 -22.91 3.35
N ASN A 164 -14.71 -22.31 3.79
CA ASN A 164 -15.74 -21.70 2.94
C ASN A 164 -15.22 -20.50 2.15
N ARG A 165 -14.10 -19.90 2.60
CA ARG A 165 -13.41 -18.79 1.89
C ARG A 165 -12.21 -19.24 1.07
N GLY A 166 -11.94 -20.54 1.04
CA GLY A 166 -10.80 -21.10 0.33
C GLY A 166 -9.44 -20.64 0.85
N LEU A 167 -9.40 -20.20 2.11
CA LEU A 167 -8.16 -19.80 2.77
C LEU A 167 -7.41 -21.05 3.24
N SER A 168 -6.09 -21.04 3.20
CA SER A 168 -5.22 -22.06 3.76
C SER A 168 -3.95 -21.44 4.33
N TYR A 169 -3.37 -22.07 5.33
CA TYR A 169 -2.16 -21.57 5.96
C TYR A 169 -0.99 -21.52 4.96
N GLU A 170 -0.72 -22.61 4.27
CA GLU A 170 0.45 -22.71 3.37
C GLU A 170 0.33 -21.76 2.19
N ARG A 171 -0.86 -21.55 1.66
CA ARG A 171 -1.06 -20.78 0.45
C ARG A 171 -1.21 -19.27 0.71
N HIS A 172 -1.78 -18.89 1.86
CA HIS A 172 -2.16 -17.50 2.13
C HIS A 172 -1.34 -16.87 3.26
N ILE A 173 -0.94 -17.65 4.27
CA ILE A 173 -0.24 -17.12 5.44
C ILE A 173 1.27 -17.22 5.29
N VAL A 174 1.78 -18.40 4.90
CA VAL A 174 3.24 -18.62 4.77
C VAL A 174 3.90 -17.59 3.83
N PRO A 175 3.38 -17.29 2.63
CA PRO A 175 4.01 -16.30 1.76
C PRO A 175 4.07 -14.90 2.40
N LEU A 176 3.07 -14.51 3.19
CA LEU A 176 3.04 -13.22 3.85
C LEU A 176 3.95 -13.13 5.08
N LEU A 177 4.17 -14.26 5.77
CA LEU A 177 5.19 -14.36 6.82
C LEU A 177 6.60 -14.23 6.20
N GLU A 178 6.85 -14.92 5.10
CA GLU A 178 8.12 -14.84 4.37
C GLU A 178 8.38 -13.44 3.81
N ALA A 179 7.36 -12.78 3.31
CA ALA A 179 7.43 -11.39 2.84
C ALA A 179 7.59 -10.38 3.99
N GLY A 180 7.40 -10.80 5.26
CA GLY A 180 7.45 -9.94 6.43
C GLY A 180 6.23 -9.04 6.60
N ALA A 181 5.14 -9.31 5.89
CA ALA A 181 3.87 -8.59 6.04
C ALA A 181 3.08 -9.01 7.28
N LEU A 182 3.28 -10.24 7.70
CA LEU A 182 2.74 -10.80 8.92
C LEU A 182 3.87 -11.25 9.84
N SER A 183 3.62 -11.25 11.13
CA SER A 183 4.44 -11.92 12.14
C SER A 183 3.54 -12.81 12.99
N GLN A 184 4.06 -13.92 13.45
CA GLN A 184 3.35 -14.88 14.27
C GLN A 184 3.91 -14.86 15.69
N ASP A 185 3.01 -14.88 16.68
CA ASP A 185 3.36 -15.06 18.09
C ASP A 185 3.02 -16.48 18.55
N HIS A 186 3.46 -16.84 19.76
CA HIS A 186 3.21 -18.13 20.38
C HIS A 186 1.72 -18.42 20.67
N ASP A 187 0.88 -17.38 20.70
CA ASP A 187 -0.56 -17.46 20.94
C ASP A 187 -1.41 -17.66 19.68
N LEU A 188 -0.80 -18.12 18.57
CA LEU A 188 -1.47 -18.37 17.29
C LEU A 188 -2.15 -17.11 16.67
N ALA A 189 -1.76 -15.92 17.08
CA ALA A 189 -2.20 -14.69 16.46
C ALA A 189 -1.21 -14.26 15.35
N LEU A 190 -1.76 -13.83 14.22
CA LEU A 190 -0.98 -13.27 13.11
C LEU A 190 -1.08 -11.75 13.20
N TYR A 191 0.05 -11.10 13.41
CA TYR A 191 0.13 -9.64 13.54
C TYR A 191 0.56 -9.01 12.22
N ILE A 192 -0.07 -7.89 11.86
CA ILE A 192 0.37 -7.10 10.72
C ILE A 192 1.62 -6.32 11.13
N SER A 193 2.70 -6.52 10.38
CA SER A 193 3.97 -5.84 10.60
C SER A 193 3.84 -4.33 10.38
N LYS A 194 4.38 -3.55 11.33
CA LYS A 194 4.38 -2.07 11.29
C LYS A 194 5.64 -1.52 10.63
#